data_28ff0d9ba00d118029ddbee8ff5cbfae
#
_entry.id   28ff0d9ba00d118029ddbee8ff5cbfae
#
_cell.length_a   1.000
_cell.length_b   1.000
_cell.length_c   1.000
_cell.angle_alpha   90.00
_cell.angle_beta   90.00
_cell.angle_gamma   90.00
#
_symmetry.space_group_name_H-M   'P 1'
#
loop_
_entity.id
_entity.type
_entity.pdbx_description
1 polymer ?
#
loop_
_entity_poly.entity_id
_entity_poly.type
_entity_poly.pdbx_seq_one_letter_code
_entity_poly.pdbx_strand_id
1 'polypeptide(L)'
;ILQVDQGCPYNRCTFCGMYRSVKYRRLPLSDVRRLIESEAKHASDARRVFLADGDVMHRPFDELEQILSELAERFPALARVNVYATGSAIAAKSDDQLRRLRELKLQTLYMGLESGDDEILRRVHKAETAEIMVEAGRRARAAGLRMSVMILLGLGGAERTQAHAEATAAALNKMQPRLL
;
A
#
# COMPACT_ATOMS: atom_id res chain seq x y z
N ILE A 1 10.24 -8.22 -8.06
CA ILE A 1 9.27 -7.11 -8.10
C ILE A 1 8.50 -7.24 -9.41
N LEU A 2 7.15 -7.19 -9.32
CA LEU A 2 6.25 -7.21 -10.47
C LEU A 2 5.52 -5.87 -10.57
N GLN A 3 5.71 -5.15 -11.66
CA GLN A 3 5.02 -3.90 -11.92
C GLN A 3 3.65 -4.20 -12.55
N VAL A 4 2.60 -4.22 -11.74
CA VAL A 4 1.23 -4.51 -12.17
C VAL A 4 0.44 -3.26 -12.54
N ASP A 5 0.91 -2.10 -12.11
CA ASP A 5 0.41 -0.77 -12.47
C ASP A 5 1.55 0.12 -12.91
N GLN A 6 1.24 1.28 -13.46
CA GLN A 6 2.20 2.31 -13.81
C GLN A 6 1.80 3.62 -13.17
N GLY A 7 2.69 4.19 -12.36
CA GLY A 7 2.45 5.46 -11.70
C GLY A 7 1.60 5.34 -10.43
N CYS A 8 1.09 6.48 -9.95
CA CYS A 8 0.25 6.56 -8.76
C CYS A 8 -1.14 7.11 -9.13
N PRO A 9 -2.24 6.46 -8.70
CA PRO A 9 -3.59 6.90 -9.05
C PRO A 9 -3.93 8.30 -8.53
N TYR A 10 -3.36 8.69 -7.39
CA TYR A 10 -3.57 10.03 -6.84
C TYR A 10 -2.59 11.07 -7.38
N ASN A 11 -1.29 10.85 -7.27
CA ASN A 11 -0.17 11.60 -7.86
C ASN A 11 -0.20 13.14 -7.66
N ARG A 12 -0.73 13.64 -6.51
CA ARG A 12 -0.85 15.09 -6.22
C ARG A 12 -0.09 15.55 -4.99
N CYS A 13 0.50 14.62 -4.22
CA CYS A 13 1.27 14.96 -3.02
C CYS A 13 2.48 15.82 -3.40
N THR A 14 2.62 17.01 -2.79
CA THR A 14 3.64 17.99 -3.17
C THR A 14 5.06 17.55 -2.84
N PHE A 15 5.22 16.67 -1.85
CA PHE A 15 6.52 16.10 -1.46
C PHE A 15 6.97 14.94 -2.37
N CYS A 16 6.04 14.29 -3.07
CA CYS A 16 6.34 13.13 -3.91
C CYS A 16 6.67 13.54 -5.34
N GLY A 17 7.93 13.29 -5.76
CA GLY A 17 8.37 13.54 -7.14
C GLY A 17 8.36 12.30 -8.04
N MET A 18 8.11 11.11 -7.47
CA MET A 18 8.36 9.82 -8.12
C MET A 18 7.57 9.61 -9.41
N TYR A 19 6.31 10.06 -9.44
CA TYR A 19 5.41 9.81 -10.56
C TYR A 19 4.91 11.08 -11.26
N ARG A 20 5.52 12.26 -11.02
CA ARG A 20 5.03 13.54 -11.59
C ARG A 20 4.91 13.53 -13.12
N SER A 21 5.83 12.87 -13.80
CA SER A 21 5.86 12.75 -15.26
C SER A 21 5.20 11.48 -15.78
N VAL A 22 4.64 10.64 -14.89
CA VAL A 22 4.08 9.34 -15.26
C VAL A 22 2.55 9.41 -15.16
N LYS A 23 1.87 9.21 -16.28
CA LYS A 23 0.41 9.06 -16.28
C LYS A 23 0.03 7.73 -15.65
N TYR A 24 -0.85 7.75 -14.66
CA TYR A 24 -1.36 6.51 -14.07
C TYR A 24 -2.05 5.63 -15.12
N ARG A 25 -1.68 4.36 -15.11
CA ARG A 25 -2.31 3.34 -15.93
C ARG A 25 -2.36 2.02 -15.18
N ARG A 26 -3.54 1.50 -14.97
CA ARG A 26 -3.76 0.14 -14.49
C ARG A 26 -3.54 -0.82 -15.65
N LEU A 27 -2.61 -1.77 -15.51
CA LEU A 27 -2.39 -2.77 -16.54
C LEU A 27 -3.59 -3.72 -16.62
N PRO A 28 -4.04 -4.09 -17.84
CA PRO A 28 -5.07 -5.12 -18.01
C PRO A 28 -4.64 -6.44 -17.35
N LEU A 29 -5.59 -7.20 -16.81
CA LEU A 29 -5.30 -8.48 -16.17
C LEU A 29 -4.59 -9.47 -17.11
N SER A 30 -4.90 -9.43 -18.41
CA SER A 30 -4.20 -10.23 -19.42
C SER A 30 -2.70 -9.92 -19.50
N ASP A 31 -2.32 -8.66 -19.33
CA ASP A 31 -0.92 -8.24 -19.35
C ASP A 31 -0.22 -8.63 -18.05
N VAL A 32 -0.90 -8.44 -16.91
CA VAL A 32 -0.40 -8.88 -15.61
C VAL A 32 -0.17 -10.39 -15.60
N ARG A 33 -1.10 -11.17 -16.15
CA ARG A 33 -0.97 -12.63 -16.26
C ARG A 33 0.25 -13.01 -17.10
N ARG A 34 0.42 -12.40 -18.28
CA ARG A 34 1.62 -12.64 -19.11
C ARG A 34 2.91 -12.30 -18.39
N LEU A 35 2.92 -11.21 -17.60
CA LEU A 35 4.06 -10.84 -16.78
C LEU A 35 4.37 -11.91 -15.73
N ILE A 36 3.36 -12.37 -14.99
CA ILE A 36 3.49 -13.43 -13.99
C ILE A 36 4.03 -14.72 -14.62
N GLU A 37 3.47 -15.15 -15.75
CA GLU A 37 3.92 -16.32 -16.49
C GLU A 37 5.38 -16.20 -16.96
N SER A 38 5.77 -15.05 -17.47
CA SER A 38 7.15 -14.78 -17.88
C SER A 38 8.12 -14.87 -16.73
N GLU A 39 7.81 -14.23 -15.61
CA GLU A 39 8.69 -14.19 -14.42
C GLU A 39 8.76 -15.58 -13.74
N ALA A 40 7.69 -16.37 -13.76
CA ALA A 40 7.68 -17.70 -13.19
C ALA A 40 8.64 -18.66 -13.91
N LYS A 41 8.95 -18.43 -15.19
CA LYS A 41 9.94 -19.22 -15.94
C LYS A 41 11.37 -19.01 -15.45
N HIS A 42 11.67 -17.83 -14.87
CA HIS A 42 13.00 -17.44 -14.48
C HIS A 42 13.24 -17.47 -12.96
N ALA A 43 12.16 -17.40 -12.17
CA ALA A 43 12.20 -17.28 -10.72
C ALA A 43 11.12 -18.13 -10.03
N SER A 44 10.93 -19.38 -10.46
CA SER A 44 9.89 -20.28 -9.93
C SER A 44 10.03 -20.57 -8.43
N ASP A 45 11.22 -20.41 -7.86
CA ASP A 45 11.56 -20.57 -6.45
C ASP A 45 11.35 -19.29 -5.63
N ALA A 46 10.83 -18.22 -6.23
CA ALA A 46 10.62 -16.96 -5.55
C ALA A 46 9.67 -17.12 -4.35
N ARG A 47 10.17 -16.77 -3.16
CA ARG A 47 9.42 -16.85 -1.90
C ARG A 47 8.69 -15.55 -1.56
N ARG A 48 9.03 -14.46 -2.21
CA ARG A 48 8.51 -13.12 -1.93
C ARG A 48 8.28 -12.38 -3.23
N VAL A 49 7.09 -11.83 -3.37
CA VAL A 49 6.75 -10.93 -4.47
C VAL A 49 6.37 -9.58 -3.91
N PHE A 50 6.83 -8.52 -4.56
CA PHE A 50 6.36 -7.17 -4.32
C PHE A 50 5.63 -6.69 -5.56
N LEU A 51 4.34 -6.36 -5.43
CA LEU A 51 3.57 -5.78 -6.51
C LEU A 51 3.76 -4.26 -6.49
N ALA A 52 4.33 -3.71 -7.54
CA ALA A 52 4.50 -2.29 -7.76
C ALA A 52 3.44 -1.82 -8.78
N ASP A 53 3.00 -0.62 -8.78
CA ASP A 53 3.58 0.66 -8.50
C ASP A 53 2.90 1.39 -7.30
N GLY A 54 2.62 2.70 -7.44
CA GLY A 54 2.35 3.64 -6.36
C GLY A 54 1.23 3.31 -5.37
N ASP A 55 0.17 2.61 -5.79
CA ASP A 55 -0.90 2.13 -4.89
C ASP A 55 -1.65 0.95 -5.55
N VAL A 56 -1.10 -0.24 -5.42
CA VAL A 56 -1.71 -1.47 -5.98
C VAL A 56 -3.01 -1.85 -5.26
N MET A 57 -3.15 -1.50 -3.97
CA MET A 57 -4.40 -1.72 -3.24
C MET A 57 -5.59 -0.91 -3.80
N HIS A 58 -5.35 0.10 -4.64
CA HIS A 58 -6.38 0.84 -5.34
C HIS A 58 -7.15 -0.02 -6.36
N ARG A 59 -6.59 -1.15 -6.82
CA ARG A 59 -7.29 -2.09 -7.70
C ARG A 59 -8.58 -2.62 -7.05
N PRO A 60 -9.63 -2.91 -7.86
CA PRO A 60 -10.81 -3.64 -7.39
C PRO A 60 -10.41 -4.96 -6.71
N PHE A 61 -11.22 -5.40 -5.75
CA PHE A 61 -10.95 -6.61 -4.98
C PHE A 61 -10.81 -7.85 -5.88
N ASP A 62 -11.71 -8.04 -6.83
CA ASP A 62 -11.74 -9.16 -7.74
C ASP A 62 -10.48 -9.25 -8.64
N GLU A 63 -9.93 -8.11 -9.03
CA GLU A 63 -8.64 -8.08 -9.75
C GLU A 63 -7.47 -8.46 -8.85
N LEU A 64 -7.44 -7.96 -7.59
CA LEU A 64 -6.41 -8.34 -6.63
C LEU A 64 -6.47 -9.83 -6.30
N GLU A 65 -7.68 -10.37 -6.11
CA GLU A 65 -7.90 -11.79 -5.87
C GLU A 65 -7.37 -12.64 -7.01
N GLN A 66 -7.66 -12.28 -8.27
CA GLN A 66 -7.15 -12.99 -9.44
C GLN A 66 -5.61 -12.93 -9.52
N ILE A 67 -5.01 -11.76 -9.33
CA ILE A 67 -3.55 -11.59 -9.36
C ILE A 67 -2.87 -12.44 -8.28
N LEU A 68 -3.38 -12.41 -7.04
CA LEU A 68 -2.80 -13.17 -5.94
C LEU A 68 -2.98 -14.68 -6.12
N SER A 69 -4.11 -15.12 -6.67
CA SER A 69 -4.37 -16.53 -6.99
C SER A 69 -3.41 -17.03 -8.08
N GLU A 70 -3.22 -16.27 -9.15
CA GLU A 70 -2.27 -16.58 -10.22
C GLU A 70 -0.84 -16.68 -9.69
N LEU A 71 -0.43 -15.74 -8.82
CA LEU A 71 0.87 -15.78 -8.17
C LEU A 71 1.05 -17.03 -7.29
N ALA A 72 0.03 -17.40 -6.52
CA ALA A 72 0.09 -18.58 -5.67
C ALA A 72 0.20 -19.89 -6.48
N GLU A 73 -0.42 -19.93 -7.66
CA GLU A 73 -0.37 -21.05 -8.58
C GLU A 73 0.98 -21.16 -9.29
N ARG A 74 1.49 -20.02 -9.83
CA ARG A 74 2.72 -20.00 -10.63
C ARG A 74 4.01 -20.03 -9.84
N PHE A 75 3.97 -19.65 -8.57
CA PHE A 75 5.14 -19.64 -7.66
C PHE A 75 4.89 -20.59 -6.47
N PRO A 76 5.16 -21.90 -6.60
CA PRO A 76 4.87 -22.88 -5.55
C PRO A 76 5.57 -22.56 -4.20
N ALA A 77 6.75 -21.96 -4.27
CA ALA A 77 7.52 -21.56 -3.09
C ALA A 77 7.07 -20.21 -2.47
N LEU A 78 6.07 -19.53 -3.07
CA LEU A 78 5.64 -18.20 -2.62
C LEU A 78 5.14 -18.22 -1.18
N ALA A 79 5.81 -17.49 -0.32
CA ALA A 79 5.46 -17.36 1.09
C ALA A 79 4.64 -16.08 1.37
N ARG A 80 4.88 -15.01 0.62
CA ARG A 80 4.20 -13.72 0.83
C ARG A 80 4.25 -12.79 -0.37
N VAL A 81 3.21 -11.97 -0.46
CA VAL A 81 3.11 -10.83 -1.38
C VAL A 81 3.02 -9.55 -0.55
N ASN A 82 3.69 -8.51 -1.00
CA ASN A 82 3.66 -7.18 -0.38
C ASN A 82 3.26 -6.15 -1.43
N VAL A 83 2.61 -5.06 -1.00
CA VAL A 83 2.15 -3.98 -1.88
C VAL A 83 2.27 -2.61 -1.21
N TYR A 84 2.32 -1.56 -2.02
CA TYR A 84 1.97 -0.22 -1.53
C TYR A 84 0.46 -0.07 -1.43
N ALA A 85 0.02 0.68 -0.42
CA ALA A 85 -1.40 0.91 -0.14
C ALA A 85 -1.62 2.31 0.44
N THR A 86 -2.69 2.98 0.05
CA THR A 86 -3.24 4.12 0.76
C THR A 86 -4.29 3.68 1.78
N GLY A 87 -4.56 4.52 2.78
CA GLY A 87 -5.61 4.25 3.77
C GLY A 87 -6.99 4.12 3.11
N SER A 88 -7.30 4.99 2.15
CA SER A 88 -8.55 4.95 1.38
C SER A 88 -8.68 3.69 0.53
N ALA A 89 -7.61 3.20 -0.07
CA ALA A 89 -7.62 1.96 -0.84
C ALA A 89 -7.88 0.72 0.06
N ILE A 90 -7.34 0.72 1.28
CA ILE A 90 -7.63 -0.29 2.30
C ILE A 90 -9.08 -0.16 2.76
N ALA A 91 -9.53 1.05 3.09
CA ALA A 91 -10.89 1.32 3.58
C ALA A 91 -11.99 0.94 2.56
N ALA A 92 -11.68 1.01 1.26
CA ALA A 92 -12.57 0.60 0.17
C ALA A 92 -12.82 -0.91 0.10
N LYS A 93 -12.08 -1.73 0.85
CA LYS A 93 -12.28 -3.19 0.95
C LYS A 93 -13.10 -3.52 2.21
N SER A 94 -13.98 -4.51 2.12
CA SER A 94 -14.64 -5.06 3.31
C SER A 94 -13.65 -5.85 4.16
N ASP A 95 -14.00 -6.11 5.42
CA ASP A 95 -13.15 -6.91 6.31
C ASP A 95 -13.00 -8.35 5.80
N ASP A 96 -14.05 -8.91 5.19
CA ASP A 96 -13.98 -10.23 4.54
C ASP A 96 -13.05 -10.22 3.33
N GLN A 97 -13.08 -9.17 2.52
CA GLN A 97 -12.16 -8.99 1.41
C GLN A 97 -10.71 -8.88 1.88
N LEU A 98 -10.44 -8.13 2.95
CA LEU A 98 -9.09 -8.03 3.51
C LEU A 98 -8.60 -9.39 4.04
N ARG A 99 -9.47 -10.15 4.74
CA ARG A 99 -9.17 -11.51 5.19
C ARG A 99 -8.87 -12.45 4.01
N ARG A 100 -9.69 -12.38 2.96
CA ARG A 100 -9.49 -13.17 1.75
C ARG A 100 -8.16 -12.87 1.06
N LEU A 101 -7.78 -11.61 0.91
CA LEU A 101 -6.48 -11.24 0.37
C LEU A 101 -5.32 -11.76 1.25
N ARG A 102 -5.50 -11.78 2.57
CA ARG A 102 -4.51 -12.35 3.51
C ARG A 102 -4.35 -13.86 3.32
N GLU A 103 -5.43 -14.61 3.11
CA GLU A 103 -5.41 -16.05 2.79
C GLU A 103 -4.62 -16.31 1.50
N LEU A 104 -4.75 -15.44 0.51
CA LEU A 104 -4.03 -15.47 -0.76
C LEU A 104 -2.59 -14.96 -0.66
N LYS A 105 -2.00 -14.99 0.54
CA LYS A 105 -0.60 -14.64 0.83
C LYS A 105 -0.26 -13.15 0.76
N LEU A 106 -1.23 -12.24 0.58
CA LEU A 106 -0.97 -10.83 0.84
C LEU A 106 -0.56 -10.67 2.30
N GLN A 107 0.59 -10.05 2.57
CA GLN A 107 1.10 -10.01 3.93
C GLN A 107 1.36 -8.61 4.44
N THR A 108 2.14 -7.81 3.72
CA THR A 108 2.54 -6.48 4.20
C THR A 108 2.02 -5.39 3.28
N LEU A 109 1.30 -4.45 3.86
CA LEU A 109 0.88 -3.22 3.23
C LEU A 109 1.85 -2.10 3.65
N TYR A 110 2.47 -1.47 2.67
CA TYR A 110 3.35 -0.32 2.87
C TYR A 110 2.54 0.95 2.68
N MET A 111 2.31 1.70 3.75
CA MET A 111 1.45 2.88 3.74
C MET A 111 2.21 4.12 4.17
N GLY A 112 2.14 5.16 3.37
CA GLY A 112 2.61 6.49 3.75
C GLY A 112 1.59 7.18 4.65
N LEU A 113 1.83 7.22 5.96
CA LEU A 113 1.13 8.11 6.89
C LEU A 113 1.62 9.55 6.71
N GLU A 114 2.92 9.71 6.51
CA GLU A 114 3.68 10.94 6.34
C GLU A 114 3.65 11.84 7.58
N SER A 115 2.45 12.11 8.12
CA SER A 115 2.18 12.86 9.34
C SER A 115 0.88 12.40 9.99
N GLY A 116 0.79 12.54 11.31
CA GLY A 116 -0.48 12.45 12.05
C GLY A 116 -1.22 13.78 12.16
N ASP A 117 -0.64 14.87 11.67
CA ASP A 117 -1.22 16.23 11.72
C ASP A 117 -1.95 16.51 10.39
N ASP A 118 -3.28 16.60 10.46
CA ASP A 118 -4.13 16.81 9.27
C ASP A 118 -3.89 18.16 8.58
N GLU A 119 -3.44 19.18 9.31
CA GLU A 119 -3.05 20.47 8.70
C GLU A 119 -1.81 20.30 7.82
N ILE A 120 -0.83 19.51 8.25
CA ILE A 120 0.34 19.17 7.44
C ILE A 120 -0.10 18.35 6.22
N LEU A 121 -0.91 17.31 6.42
CA LEU A 121 -1.41 16.47 5.33
C LEU A 121 -2.14 17.31 4.27
N ARG A 122 -2.97 18.24 4.70
CA ARG A 122 -3.67 19.17 3.80
C ARG A 122 -2.69 20.08 3.03
N ARG A 123 -1.69 20.66 3.71
CA ARG A 123 -0.67 21.55 3.09
C ARG A 123 0.15 20.82 2.01
N VAL A 124 0.44 19.55 2.22
CA VAL A 124 1.19 18.75 1.25
C VAL A 124 0.29 18.01 0.24
N HIS A 125 -0.98 18.36 0.21
CA HIS A 125 -1.97 17.77 -0.67
C HIS A 125 -2.08 16.24 -0.56
N LYS A 126 -1.91 15.67 0.64
CA LYS A 126 -2.26 14.27 0.89
C LYS A 126 -3.79 14.15 0.90
N ALA A 127 -4.35 13.17 0.16
CA ALA A 127 -5.80 13.03 0.00
C ALA A 127 -6.52 12.49 1.24
N GLU A 128 -5.79 12.13 2.28
CA GLU A 128 -6.28 11.36 3.41
C GLU A 128 -6.04 12.11 4.72
N THR A 129 -6.92 11.91 5.69
CA THR A 129 -6.71 12.31 7.07
C THR A 129 -5.99 11.24 7.87
N ALA A 130 -5.37 11.62 8.97
CA ALA A 130 -4.75 10.68 9.89
C ALA A 130 -5.77 9.66 10.42
N GLU A 131 -7.02 10.08 10.66
CA GLU A 131 -8.08 9.19 11.15
C GLU A 131 -8.41 8.07 10.15
N ILE A 132 -8.58 8.40 8.86
CA ILE A 132 -8.82 7.40 7.79
C ILE A 132 -7.69 6.39 7.75
N MET A 133 -6.44 6.85 7.79
CA MET A 133 -5.27 5.98 7.73
C MET A 133 -5.12 5.11 8.99
N VAL A 134 -5.42 5.65 10.17
CA VAL A 134 -5.41 4.89 11.43
C VAL A 134 -6.46 3.77 11.40
N GLU A 135 -7.69 4.09 11.01
CA GLU A 135 -8.75 3.09 10.95
C GLU A 135 -8.46 2.00 9.89
N ALA A 136 -7.97 2.40 8.72
CA ALA A 136 -7.53 1.46 7.69
C ALA A 136 -6.45 0.50 8.21
N GLY A 137 -5.45 1.03 8.95
CA GLY A 137 -4.40 0.22 9.56
C GLY A 137 -4.92 -0.75 10.63
N ARG A 138 -5.88 -0.31 11.45
CA ARG A 138 -6.54 -1.18 12.44
C ARG A 138 -7.31 -2.32 11.78
N ARG A 139 -8.09 -2.03 10.73
CA ARG A 139 -8.84 -3.02 9.96
C ARG A 139 -7.92 -4.02 9.24
N ALA A 140 -6.85 -3.53 8.61
CA ALA A 140 -5.85 -4.39 7.99
C ALA A 140 -5.22 -5.36 9.02
N ARG A 141 -4.88 -4.85 10.20
CA ARG A 141 -4.34 -5.68 11.29
C ARG A 141 -5.37 -6.70 11.80
N ALA A 142 -6.63 -6.32 11.97
CA ALA A 142 -7.70 -7.23 12.37
C ALA A 142 -7.91 -8.36 11.35
N ALA A 143 -7.66 -8.09 10.07
CA ALA A 143 -7.66 -9.08 9.00
C ALA A 143 -6.37 -9.94 8.93
N GLY A 144 -5.40 -9.74 9.84
CA GLY A 144 -4.14 -10.48 9.88
C GLY A 144 -3.06 -9.97 8.93
N LEU A 145 -3.26 -8.80 8.30
CA LEU A 145 -2.26 -8.13 7.49
C LEU A 145 -1.26 -7.37 8.36
N ARG A 146 -0.06 -7.18 7.85
CA ARG A 146 0.98 -6.39 8.52
C ARG A 146 1.04 -4.99 7.90
N MET A 147 1.21 -3.98 8.73
CA MET A 147 1.44 -2.61 8.27
C MET A 147 2.91 -2.26 8.43
N SER A 148 3.51 -1.75 7.36
CA SER A 148 4.75 -0.97 7.38
C SER A 148 4.37 0.47 7.09
N VAL A 149 4.60 1.37 8.04
CA VAL A 149 4.13 2.75 7.95
C VAL A 149 5.30 3.69 7.76
N MET A 150 5.23 4.56 6.78
CA MET A 150 6.24 5.56 6.50
C MET A 150 5.83 6.92 7.03
N ILE A 151 6.80 7.64 7.59
CA ILE A 151 6.66 8.98 8.12
C ILE A 151 7.73 9.86 7.48
N LEU A 152 7.39 11.09 7.11
CA LEU A 152 8.34 12.05 6.58
C LEU A 152 8.72 13.06 7.66
N LEU A 153 9.92 12.89 8.20
CA LEU A 153 10.46 13.85 9.17
C LEU A 153 10.66 15.23 8.52
N GLY A 154 10.35 16.26 9.27
CA GLY A 154 10.48 17.65 8.81
C GLY A 154 9.36 18.14 7.89
N LEU A 155 8.36 17.34 7.60
CA LEU A 155 7.26 17.70 6.70
C LEU A 155 6.46 18.92 7.18
N GLY A 156 6.42 19.15 8.50
CA GLY A 156 5.77 20.29 9.12
C GLY A 156 6.61 21.59 9.16
N GLY A 157 7.86 21.54 8.70
CA GLY A 157 8.80 22.66 8.87
C GLY A 157 9.08 22.94 10.35
N ALA A 158 9.81 24.03 10.64
CA ALA A 158 10.14 24.41 12.01
C ALA A 158 8.88 24.75 12.84
N GLU A 159 7.89 25.36 12.20
CA GLU A 159 6.69 25.88 12.85
C GLU A 159 5.80 24.79 13.46
N ARG A 160 5.75 23.61 12.82
CA ARG A 160 4.86 22.52 13.22
C ARG A 160 5.58 21.23 13.63
N THR A 161 6.89 21.31 13.88
CA THR A 161 7.70 20.12 14.24
C THR A 161 7.12 19.41 15.47
N GLN A 162 6.77 20.12 16.52
CA GLN A 162 6.20 19.53 17.74
C GLN A 162 4.82 18.92 17.46
N ALA A 163 3.92 19.67 16.83
CA ALA A 163 2.59 19.18 16.48
C ALA A 163 2.65 17.93 15.58
N HIS A 164 3.58 17.94 14.60
CA HIS A 164 3.86 16.78 13.76
C HIS A 164 4.27 15.56 14.58
N ALA A 165 5.22 15.72 15.48
CA ALA A 165 5.73 14.61 16.29
C ALA A 165 4.63 14.02 17.22
N GLU A 166 3.92 14.89 17.94
CA GLU A 166 2.87 14.48 18.89
C GLU A 166 1.68 13.80 18.17
N ALA A 167 1.17 14.42 17.11
CA ALA A 167 0.05 13.87 16.36
C ALA A 167 0.43 12.57 15.65
N THR A 168 1.65 12.46 15.12
CA THR A 168 2.15 11.25 14.48
C THR A 168 2.31 10.11 15.50
N ALA A 169 2.89 10.40 16.67
CA ALA A 169 2.99 9.43 17.75
C ALA A 169 1.59 8.92 18.20
N ALA A 170 0.63 9.84 18.34
CA ALA A 170 -0.74 9.49 18.70
C ALA A 170 -1.41 8.59 17.64
N ALA A 171 -1.23 8.90 16.34
CA ALA A 171 -1.73 8.08 15.24
C ALA A 171 -1.11 6.68 15.24
N LEU A 172 0.21 6.58 15.39
CA LEU A 172 0.93 5.31 15.46
C LEU A 172 0.52 4.46 16.66
N ASN A 173 0.33 5.08 17.82
CA ASN A 173 -0.13 4.39 19.02
C ASN A 173 -1.54 3.81 18.86
N LYS A 174 -2.40 4.43 18.08
CA LYS A 174 -3.72 3.89 17.74
C LYS A 174 -3.65 2.79 16.68
N MET A 175 -2.81 2.96 15.68
CA MET A 175 -2.67 2.04 14.54
C MET A 175 -1.90 0.77 14.91
N GLN A 176 -0.86 0.87 15.76
CA GLN A 176 0.04 -0.23 16.16
C GLN A 176 0.65 -0.97 14.95
N PRO A 177 1.36 -0.28 14.05
CA PRO A 177 1.97 -0.92 12.89
C PRO A 177 3.08 -1.89 13.32
N ARG A 178 3.38 -2.87 12.45
CA ARG A 178 4.46 -3.84 12.71
C ARG A 178 5.85 -3.25 12.48
N LEU A 179 5.96 -2.32 11.53
CA LEU A 179 7.21 -1.68 11.11
C LEU A 179 6.96 -0.17 10.92
N LEU A 180 7.96 0.63 11.23
CA LEU A 180 8.08 2.06 10.96
C LEU A 180 9.28 2.30 10.05
#